data_8905338a5a69cfd250b5e66ea9089855
#
_entry.id   8905338a5a69cfd250b5e66ea9089855
#
_cell.length_a   1.000
_cell.length_b   1.000
_cell.length_c   1.000
_cell.angle_alpha   90.00
_cell.angle_beta   90.00
_cell.angle_gamma   90.00
#
_symmetry.space_group_name_H-M   'P 1'
#
loop_
_entity.id
_entity.type
_entity.pdbx_description
1 polymer ?
#
loop_
_entity_poly.entity_id
_entity_poly.type
_entity_poly.pdbx_seq_one_letter_code
_entity_poly.pdbx_strand_id
1 'polypeptide(L)'
;MKERVDILLKRASSPGSVISSWEQGFLESVQRQLSSKSPRALSSKQLDIVHRVEAKVEKDLRGDSEFKAQWTDEKASDFKTACDYYNAPAEPYGIRYYSHILDWAIANPDKVPPAHYYKKVVENKYAQKIINALKMAPKYPSGAVVMLRSTARQSLSYGQWQNFKNLPLFVIEPTSRAISAAAGCRIYSLLSSTSPVLSDTLA
;
A
#
# COMPACT_ATOMS: atom_id res chain seq x y z
N MET A 1 21.69 -4.52 -30.54
CA MET A 1 20.71 -5.46 -29.89
C MET A 1 21.13 -5.84 -28.46
N LYS A 2 22.39 -6.27 -28.23
CA LYS A 2 22.87 -6.63 -26.89
C LYS A 2 22.64 -5.51 -25.86
N GLU A 3 23.09 -4.30 -26.16
CA GLU A 3 22.93 -3.12 -25.30
C GLU A 3 21.46 -2.85 -24.94
N ARG A 4 20.52 -3.01 -25.87
CA ARG A 4 19.08 -2.86 -25.62
C ARG A 4 18.59 -3.90 -24.61
N VAL A 5 19.02 -5.16 -24.74
CA VAL A 5 18.68 -6.23 -23.81
C VAL A 5 19.27 -5.98 -22.43
N ASP A 6 20.50 -5.46 -22.34
CA ASP A 6 21.15 -5.10 -21.07
C ASP A 6 20.39 -3.98 -20.33
N ILE A 7 19.91 -2.97 -21.06
CA ILE A 7 19.05 -1.91 -20.51
C ILE A 7 17.75 -2.49 -19.95
N LEU A 8 17.08 -3.39 -20.69
CA LEU A 8 15.85 -4.03 -20.24
C LEU A 8 16.07 -4.90 -18.99
N LEU A 9 17.18 -5.65 -18.93
CA LEU A 9 17.52 -6.46 -17.75
C LEU A 9 17.82 -5.58 -16.53
N LYS A 10 18.54 -4.47 -16.71
CA LYS A 10 18.74 -3.50 -15.64
C LYS A 10 17.41 -2.95 -15.14
N ARG A 11 16.46 -2.71 -16.02
CA ARG A 11 15.12 -2.27 -15.66
C ARG A 11 14.32 -3.39 -14.96
N ALA A 12 14.44 -4.64 -15.41
CA ALA A 12 13.80 -5.79 -14.79
C ALA A 12 14.19 -5.97 -13.31
N SER A 13 15.45 -5.66 -12.99
CA SER A 13 15.97 -5.73 -11.61
C SER A 13 15.60 -4.53 -10.74
N SER A 14 14.95 -3.51 -11.30
CA SER A 14 14.55 -2.32 -10.54
C SER A 14 13.25 -2.59 -9.74
N PRO A 15 13.14 -2.07 -8.51
CA PRO A 15 11.89 -2.14 -7.77
C PRO A 15 10.73 -1.54 -8.57
N GLY A 16 9.64 -2.26 -8.65
CA GLY A 16 8.48 -1.82 -9.42
C GLY A 16 8.57 -2.05 -10.92
N SER A 17 9.43 -2.95 -11.38
CA SER A 17 9.48 -3.33 -12.79
C SER A 17 8.17 -3.94 -13.27
N VAL A 18 7.72 -3.50 -14.46
CA VAL A 18 6.58 -4.12 -15.15
C VAL A 18 6.96 -5.40 -15.89
N ILE A 19 8.24 -5.70 -15.97
CA ILE A 19 8.77 -6.91 -16.61
C ILE A 19 8.45 -8.11 -15.72
N SER A 20 7.75 -9.10 -16.26
CA SER A 20 7.43 -10.33 -15.54
C SER A 20 8.66 -11.23 -15.38
N SER A 21 8.61 -12.18 -14.43
CA SER A 21 9.69 -13.16 -14.22
C SER A 21 10.00 -13.98 -15.47
N TRP A 22 8.97 -14.32 -16.26
CA TRP A 22 9.14 -15.01 -17.53
C TRP A 22 9.86 -14.13 -18.56
N GLU A 23 9.45 -12.87 -18.71
CA GLU A 23 10.10 -11.91 -19.63
C GLU A 23 11.55 -11.67 -19.22
N GLN A 24 11.84 -11.57 -17.92
CA GLN A 24 13.20 -11.46 -17.41
C GLN A 24 14.04 -12.68 -17.77
N GLY A 25 13.57 -13.90 -17.46
CA GLY A 25 14.27 -15.14 -17.81
C GLY A 25 14.51 -15.29 -19.31
N PHE A 26 13.55 -14.84 -20.14
CA PHE A 26 13.71 -14.77 -21.59
C PHE A 26 14.83 -13.80 -21.99
N LEU A 27 14.85 -12.57 -21.46
CA LEU A 27 15.88 -11.57 -21.73
C LEU A 27 17.26 -12.06 -21.31
N GLU A 28 17.38 -12.75 -20.17
CA GLU A 28 18.63 -13.35 -19.70
C GLU A 28 19.14 -14.43 -20.68
N SER A 29 18.24 -15.23 -21.24
CA SER A 29 18.59 -16.24 -22.24
C SER A 29 19.07 -15.61 -23.55
N VAL A 30 18.42 -14.53 -23.98
CA VAL A 30 18.81 -13.75 -25.16
C VAL A 30 20.17 -13.07 -24.94
N GLN A 31 20.41 -12.50 -23.75
CA GLN A 31 21.68 -11.90 -23.39
C GLN A 31 22.82 -12.92 -23.47
N ARG A 32 22.62 -14.12 -22.91
CA ARG A 32 23.60 -15.21 -23.00
C ARG A 32 23.90 -15.61 -24.44
N GLN A 33 22.86 -15.72 -25.29
CA GLN A 33 23.01 -16.00 -26.73
C GLN A 33 23.87 -14.93 -27.43
N LEU A 34 23.59 -13.65 -27.19
CA LEU A 34 24.30 -12.51 -27.79
C LEU A 34 25.70 -12.30 -27.22
N SER A 35 26.01 -12.84 -26.03
CA SER A 35 27.30 -12.73 -25.35
C SER A 35 28.17 -13.97 -25.51
N SER A 36 27.71 -15.00 -26.22
CA SER A 36 28.47 -16.22 -26.45
C SER A 36 29.72 -15.96 -27.37
N LYS A 37 30.67 -16.88 -27.32
CA LYS A 37 31.87 -16.82 -28.22
C LYS A 37 31.48 -16.82 -29.71
N SER A 38 30.33 -17.40 -30.07
CA SER A 38 29.77 -17.42 -31.41
C SER A 38 28.34 -16.89 -31.35
N PRO A 39 28.15 -15.56 -31.30
CA PRO A 39 26.83 -14.97 -31.16
C PRO A 39 25.96 -15.29 -32.38
N ARG A 40 24.77 -15.81 -32.13
CA ARG A 40 23.79 -16.09 -33.19
C ARG A 40 22.80 -14.93 -33.24
N ALA A 41 22.39 -14.57 -34.45
CA ALA A 41 21.31 -13.63 -34.66
C ALA A 41 20.02 -14.13 -33.98
N LEU A 42 19.22 -13.20 -33.47
CA LEU A 42 17.92 -13.53 -32.90
C LEU A 42 16.94 -13.93 -34.00
N SER A 43 16.11 -14.91 -33.74
CA SER A 43 15.00 -15.25 -34.61
C SER A 43 13.94 -14.12 -34.61
N SER A 44 13.11 -14.06 -35.66
CA SER A 44 12.00 -13.10 -35.73
C SER A 44 11.12 -13.15 -34.47
N LYS A 45 10.79 -14.36 -33.98
CA LYS A 45 9.99 -14.54 -32.75
C LYS A 45 10.67 -13.96 -31.51
N GLN A 46 11.99 -14.13 -31.41
CA GLN A 46 12.76 -13.55 -30.29
C GLN A 46 12.79 -12.02 -30.38
N LEU A 47 12.98 -11.46 -31.57
CA LEU A 47 12.91 -10.02 -31.81
C LEU A 47 11.55 -9.43 -31.46
N ASP A 48 10.46 -10.09 -31.85
CA ASP A 48 9.11 -9.65 -31.53
C ASP A 48 8.85 -9.59 -30.03
N ILE A 49 9.37 -10.56 -29.27
CA ILE A 49 9.25 -10.56 -27.80
C ILE A 49 10.06 -9.41 -27.21
N VAL A 50 11.31 -9.19 -27.65
CA VAL A 50 12.12 -8.06 -27.18
C VAL A 50 11.42 -6.74 -27.45
N HIS A 51 10.93 -6.51 -28.66
CA HIS A 51 10.20 -5.28 -29.02
C HIS A 51 8.93 -5.09 -28.19
N ARG A 52 8.19 -6.16 -27.91
CA ARG A 52 7.01 -6.09 -27.05
C ARG A 52 7.36 -5.68 -25.62
N VAL A 53 8.45 -6.22 -25.07
CA VAL A 53 8.93 -5.85 -23.73
C VAL A 53 9.42 -4.40 -23.71
N GLU A 54 10.13 -3.94 -24.74
CA GLU A 54 10.52 -2.53 -24.87
C GLU A 54 9.33 -1.59 -24.89
N ALA A 55 8.34 -1.85 -25.73
CA ALA A 55 7.13 -1.03 -25.82
C ALA A 55 6.36 -0.99 -24.48
N LYS A 56 6.35 -2.10 -23.74
CA LYS A 56 5.76 -2.19 -22.41
C LYS A 56 6.51 -1.31 -21.41
N VAL A 57 7.84 -1.34 -21.41
CA VAL A 57 8.69 -0.52 -20.54
C VAL A 57 8.56 0.97 -20.89
N GLU A 58 8.57 1.32 -22.16
CA GLU A 58 8.39 2.71 -22.60
C GLU A 58 7.04 3.29 -22.19
N LYS A 59 5.97 2.48 -22.33
CA LYS A 59 4.62 2.86 -21.87
C LYS A 59 4.58 3.11 -20.37
N ASP A 60 5.23 2.25 -19.59
CA ASP A 60 5.30 2.37 -18.13
C ASP A 60 6.07 3.63 -17.73
N LEU A 61 7.25 3.87 -18.33
CA LEU A 61 8.05 5.06 -18.06
C LEU A 61 7.31 6.36 -18.39
N ARG A 62 6.55 6.37 -19.49
CA ARG A 62 5.70 7.52 -19.85
C ARG A 62 4.61 7.72 -18.83
N GLY A 63 3.91 6.65 -18.44
CA GLY A 63 2.88 6.70 -17.41
C GLY A 63 3.42 7.16 -16.06
N ASP A 64 4.59 6.70 -15.65
CA ASP A 64 5.26 7.17 -14.43
C ASP A 64 5.64 8.67 -14.51
N SER A 65 6.10 9.14 -15.66
CA SER A 65 6.43 10.55 -15.86
C SER A 65 5.21 11.45 -15.78
N GLU A 66 4.13 11.08 -16.46
CA GLU A 66 2.84 11.78 -16.41
C GLU A 66 2.26 11.75 -14.99
N PHE A 67 2.33 10.62 -14.31
CA PHE A 67 1.87 10.48 -12.94
C PHE A 67 2.66 11.37 -11.96
N LYS A 68 3.99 11.42 -12.10
CA LYS A 68 4.85 12.31 -11.29
C LYS A 68 4.50 13.78 -11.49
N ALA A 69 4.21 14.20 -12.72
CA ALA A 69 3.82 15.56 -13.01
C ALA A 69 2.45 15.93 -12.37
N GLN A 70 1.61 14.93 -12.11
CA GLN A 70 0.28 15.09 -11.49
C GLN A 70 0.30 14.75 -9.99
N TRP A 71 1.47 14.57 -9.38
CA TRP A 71 1.59 14.26 -7.97
C TRP A 71 1.23 15.45 -7.11
N THR A 72 0.38 15.25 -6.11
CA THR A 72 -0.09 16.27 -5.17
C THR A 72 0.04 15.79 -3.74
N ASP A 73 0.01 16.71 -2.78
CA ASP A 73 0.00 16.39 -1.35
C ASP A 73 -1.19 15.52 -0.96
N GLU A 74 -2.34 15.70 -1.63
CA GLU A 74 -3.50 14.83 -1.43
C GLU A 74 -3.19 13.40 -1.84
N LYS A 75 -2.60 13.18 -3.01
CA LYS A 75 -2.18 11.83 -3.44
C LYS A 75 -1.14 11.23 -2.51
N ALA A 76 -0.22 12.04 -1.99
CA ALA A 76 0.77 11.59 -1.00
C ALA A 76 0.09 11.13 0.30
N SER A 77 -0.86 11.92 0.80
CA SER A 77 -1.66 11.56 1.98
C SER A 77 -2.49 10.30 1.76
N ASP A 78 -3.16 10.18 0.61
CA ASP A 78 -3.95 9.00 0.26
C ASP A 78 -3.07 7.73 0.16
N PHE A 79 -1.88 7.84 -0.44
CA PHE A 79 -0.94 6.73 -0.54
C PHE A 79 -0.44 6.29 0.84
N LYS A 80 -0.04 7.25 1.68
CA LYS A 80 0.37 6.98 3.05
C LYS A 80 -0.74 6.29 3.84
N THR A 81 -1.95 6.83 3.80
CA THR A 81 -3.13 6.26 4.46
C THR A 81 -3.39 4.82 4.03
N ALA A 82 -3.31 4.54 2.73
CA ALA A 82 -3.50 3.20 2.21
C ALA A 82 -2.38 2.25 2.65
N CYS A 83 -1.12 2.71 2.65
CA CYS A 83 0.01 1.92 3.15
C CYS A 83 -0.12 1.62 4.65
N ASP A 84 -0.50 2.60 5.46
CA ASP A 84 -0.73 2.43 6.90
C ASP A 84 -1.84 1.41 7.17
N TYR A 85 -2.92 1.46 6.39
CA TYR A 85 -4.01 0.48 6.47
C TYR A 85 -3.54 -0.95 6.19
N TYR A 86 -2.78 -1.17 5.11
CA TYR A 86 -2.29 -2.50 4.76
C TYR A 86 -1.10 -2.97 5.62
N ASN A 87 -0.40 -2.04 6.29
CA ASN A 87 0.69 -2.36 7.21
C ASN A 87 0.19 -2.56 8.66
N ALA A 88 -1.07 -2.25 8.96
CA ALA A 88 -1.64 -2.54 10.26
C ALA A 88 -1.53 -4.05 10.54
N PRO A 89 -1.19 -4.48 11.78
CA PRO A 89 -1.09 -5.88 12.10
C PRO A 89 -2.42 -6.56 11.79
N ALA A 90 -2.41 -7.34 10.70
CA ALA A 90 -3.47 -8.30 10.48
C ALA A 90 -3.46 -9.29 11.66
N GLU A 91 -4.61 -9.86 11.99
CA GLU A 91 -4.77 -10.99 12.91
C GLU A 91 -3.56 -11.94 12.84
N PRO A 92 -3.20 -12.69 13.88
CA PRO A 92 -1.92 -13.44 14.02
C PRO A 92 -1.53 -14.33 12.82
N TYR A 93 -2.43 -14.54 11.89
CA TYR A 93 -2.22 -15.34 10.66
C TYR A 93 -2.46 -14.53 9.37
N GLY A 94 -2.52 -13.21 9.46
CA GLY A 94 -2.89 -12.35 8.34
C GLY A 94 -1.84 -12.31 7.25
N ILE A 95 -2.26 -12.54 6.02
CA ILE A 95 -1.44 -12.34 4.83
C ILE A 95 -1.20 -10.83 4.68
N ARG A 96 0.06 -10.42 4.67
CA ARG A 96 0.46 -9.03 4.40
C ARG A 96 0.28 -8.75 2.90
N TYR A 97 -0.87 -8.19 2.54
CA TYR A 97 -1.12 -7.78 1.16
C TYR A 97 -0.13 -6.70 0.71
N TYR A 98 0.29 -6.76 -0.55
CA TYR A 98 1.16 -5.75 -1.17
C TYR A 98 2.51 -5.55 -0.47
N SER A 99 3.07 -6.55 0.21
CA SER A 99 4.30 -6.45 0.99
C SER A 99 5.42 -5.72 0.26
N HIS A 100 5.68 -6.05 -1.02
CA HIS A 100 6.71 -5.42 -1.83
C HIS A 100 6.48 -3.91 -2.04
N ILE A 101 5.22 -3.45 -2.09
CA ILE A 101 4.89 -2.01 -2.21
C ILE A 101 5.07 -1.32 -0.85
N LEU A 102 4.65 -1.98 0.22
CA LEU A 102 4.82 -1.46 1.58
C LEU A 102 6.29 -1.35 1.95
N ASP A 103 7.09 -2.35 1.62
CA ASP A 103 8.55 -2.33 1.84
C ASP A 103 9.22 -1.23 1.02
N TRP A 104 8.76 -1.03 -0.23
CA TRP A 104 9.22 0.09 -1.05
C TRP A 104 8.85 1.44 -0.42
N ALA A 105 7.63 1.62 0.08
CA ALA A 105 7.17 2.86 0.70
C ALA A 105 7.98 3.19 1.97
N ILE A 106 8.27 2.20 2.79
CA ILE A 106 9.11 2.34 3.99
C ILE A 106 10.54 2.77 3.61
N ALA A 107 11.11 2.16 2.57
CA ALA A 107 12.47 2.48 2.11
C ALA A 107 12.57 3.82 1.36
N ASN A 108 11.45 4.41 0.94
CA ASN A 108 11.44 5.63 0.12
C ASN A 108 10.33 6.60 0.56
N PRO A 109 10.35 7.11 1.81
CA PRO A 109 9.24 7.87 2.40
C PRO A 109 8.91 9.17 1.64
N ASP A 110 9.93 9.80 1.02
CA ASP A 110 9.80 11.11 0.36
C ASP A 110 9.72 11.00 -1.18
N LYS A 111 9.68 9.79 -1.72
CA LYS A 111 9.65 9.59 -3.18
C LYS A 111 8.23 9.37 -3.69
N VAL A 112 7.96 9.92 -4.85
CA VAL A 112 6.74 9.61 -5.59
C VAL A 112 6.75 8.14 -5.98
N PRO A 113 5.72 7.36 -5.60
CA PRO A 113 5.66 5.94 -5.96
C PRO A 113 5.46 5.76 -7.47
N PRO A 114 5.88 4.61 -8.03
CA PRO A 114 5.48 4.22 -9.37
C PRO A 114 3.95 4.25 -9.53
N ALA A 115 3.47 4.71 -10.67
CA ALA A 115 2.03 4.87 -10.94
C ALA A 115 1.23 3.58 -10.66
N HIS A 116 1.77 2.43 -11.03
CA HIS A 116 1.12 1.15 -10.80
C HIS A 116 1.10 0.70 -9.33
N TYR A 117 2.04 1.19 -8.48
CA TYR A 117 1.99 0.98 -7.02
C TYR A 117 0.83 1.75 -6.41
N TYR A 118 0.76 3.05 -6.75
CA TYR A 118 -0.36 3.89 -6.32
C TYR A 118 -1.71 3.28 -6.70
N LYS A 119 -1.85 2.91 -7.97
CA LYS A 119 -3.08 2.29 -8.49
C LYS A 119 -3.48 1.03 -7.71
N LYS A 120 -2.53 0.13 -7.43
CA LYS A 120 -2.81 -1.11 -6.70
C LYS A 120 -3.22 -0.87 -5.25
N VAL A 121 -2.54 0.05 -4.56
CA VAL A 121 -2.71 0.25 -3.12
C VAL A 121 -3.83 1.24 -2.83
N VAL A 122 -3.98 2.32 -3.63
CA VAL A 122 -4.94 3.40 -3.36
C VAL A 122 -6.25 3.20 -4.10
N GLU A 123 -6.22 2.85 -5.40
CA GLU A 123 -7.43 2.84 -6.24
C GLU A 123 -8.31 1.59 -6.06
N ASN A 124 -8.02 0.73 -5.07
CA ASN A 124 -8.88 -0.40 -4.78
C ASN A 124 -10.02 -0.02 -3.80
N LYS A 125 -11.09 -0.79 -3.85
CA LYS A 125 -12.31 -0.51 -3.08
C LYS A 125 -12.14 -0.47 -1.55
N TYR A 126 -11.14 -1.19 -1.02
CA TYR A 126 -10.91 -1.27 0.43
C TYR A 126 -10.18 -0.02 0.91
N ALA A 127 -9.06 0.32 0.26
CA ALA A 127 -8.31 1.53 0.57
C ALA A 127 -9.18 2.79 0.37
N GLN A 128 -9.96 2.87 -0.72
CA GLN A 128 -10.85 3.99 -0.97
C GLN A 128 -11.90 4.18 0.15
N LYS A 129 -12.42 3.12 0.72
CA LYS A 129 -13.35 3.22 1.87
C LYS A 129 -12.66 3.83 3.09
N ILE A 130 -11.41 3.43 3.36
CA ILE A 130 -10.63 3.97 4.47
C ILE A 130 -10.29 5.44 4.24
N ILE A 131 -9.78 5.77 3.06
CA ILE A 131 -9.42 7.15 2.68
C ILE A 131 -10.63 8.06 2.79
N ASN A 132 -11.78 7.66 2.24
CA ASN A 132 -13.00 8.44 2.31
C ASN A 132 -13.51 8.59 3.76
N ALA A 133 -13.44 7.55 4.57
CA ALA A 133 -13.81 7.63 5.98
C ALA A 133 -12.94 8.62 6.76
N LEU A 134 -11.64 8.71 6.43
CA LEU A 134 -10.72 9.65 7.07
C LEU A 134 -10.86 11.10 6.54
N LYS A 135 -11.36 11.29 5.33
CA LYS A 135 -11.70 12.63 4.79
C LYS A 135 -13.00 13.19 5.39
N MET A 136 -13.87 12.33 5.91
CA MET A 136 -15.11 12.76 6.58
C MET A 136 -14.81 13.30 7.98
N ALA A 137 -15.66 14.21 8.47
CA ALA A 137 -15.60 14.67 9.84
C ALA A 137 -15.75 13.46 10.81
N PRO A 138 -14.99 13.43 11.91
CA PRO A 138 -15.10 12.36 12.88
C PRO A 138 -16.50 12.35 13.53
N LYS A 139 -17.07 11.18 13.69
CA LYS A 139 -18.39 11.02 14.34
C LYS A 139 -18.39 11.51 15.79
N TYR A 140 -17.26 11.31 16.45
CA TYR A 140 -17.06 11.75 17.82
C TYR A 140 -15.89 12.74 17.84
N PRO A 141 -16.14 14.05 17.94
CA PRO A 141 -15.08 15.05 18.02
C PRO A 141 -14.32 14.95 19.36
N SER A 142 -13.16 15.58 19.42
CA SER A 142 -12.42 15.72 20.68
C SER A 142 -13.30 16.35 21.76
N GLY A 143 -13.23 15.82 22.97
CA GLY A 143 -14.07 16.21 24.10
C GLY A 143 -15.46 15.54 24.15
N ALA A 144 -15.86 14.79 23.13
CA ALA A 144 -17.12 14.04 23.19
C ALA A 144 -17.09 12.97 24.27
N VAL A 145 -18.23 12.76 24.92
CA VAL A 145 -18.42 11.68 25.89
C VAL A 145 -19.08 10.50 25.17
N VAL A 146 -18.50 9.34 25.28
CA VAL A 146 -18.97 8.12 24.62
C VAL A 146 -19.05 6.96 25.63
N MET A 147 -19.86 5.95 25.30
CA MET A 147 -19.92 4.69 26.05
C MET A 147 -19.64 3.52 25.12
N LEU A 148 -18.99 2.49 25.61
CA LEU A 148 -18.72 1.28 24.85
C LEU A 148 -20.01 0.55 24.52
N ARG A 149 -20.21 0.20 23.25
CA ARG A 149 -21.31 -0.67 22.84
C ARG A 149 -21.02 -2.12 23.27
N SER A 150 -22.06 -2.92 23.43
CA SER A 150 -21.93 -4.35 23.74
C SER A 150 -21.07 -5.11 22.74
N THR A 151 -21.08 -4.70 21.46
CA THR A 151 -20.26 -5.27 20.39
C THR A 151 -18.77 -4.99 20.55
N ALA A 152 -18.37 -3.94 21.27
CA ALA A 152 -16.96 -3.62 21.53
C ALA A 152 -16.24 -4.71 22.34
N ARG A 153 -17.00 -5.61 23.01
CA ARG A 153 -16.46 -6.79 23.69
C ARG A 153 -15.61 -7.69 22.80
N GLN A 154 -15.89 -7.74 21.50
CA GLN A 154 -15.13 -8.55 20.55
C GLN A 154 -13.72 -8.02 20.28
N SER A 155 -13.51 -6.72 20.50
CA SER A 155 -12.24 -6.03 20.22
C SER A 155 -11.41 -5.75 21.47
N LEU A 156 -11.92 -6.09 22.66
CA LEU A 156 -11.27 -5.84 23.95
C LEU A 156 -11.03 -7.16 24.68
N SER A 157 -9.94 -7.20 25.48
CA SER A 157 -9.79 -8.30 26.45
C SER A 157 -10.95 -8.26 27.45
N TYR A 158 -11.25 -9.42 28.06
CA TYR A 158 -12.32 -9.51 29.05
C TYR A 158 -12.13 -8.51 30.21
N GLY A 159 -10.92 -8.37 30.71
CA GLY A 159 -10.60 -7.42 31.78
C GLY A 159 -10.84 -5.96 31.35
N GLN A 160 -10.39 -5.57 30.17
CA GLN A 160 -10.63 -4.22 29.63
C GLN A 160 -12.14 -3.97 29.48
N TRP A 161 -12.87 -4.92 28.88
CA TRP A 161 -14.31 -4.79 28.76
C TRP A 161 -15.01 -4.59 30.10
N GLN A 162 -14.72 -5.40 31.13
CA GLN A 162 -15.32 -5.29 32.45
C GLN A 162 -15.03 -3.93 33.10
N ASN A 163 -13.82 -3.41 32.93
CA ASN A 163 -13.41 -2.13 33.50
C ASN A 163 -14.12 -0.93 32.88
N PHE A 164 -14.44 -0.99 31.59
CA PHE A 164 -14.91 0.19 30.85
C PHE A 164 -16.37 0.11 30.34
N LYS A 165 -17.02 -1.05 30.37
CA LYS A 165 -18.35 -1.28 29.77
C LYS A 165 -19.46 -0.33 30.22
N ASN A 166 -19.36 0.23 31.43
CA ASN A 166 -20.39 1.09 32.02
C ASN A 166 -19.85 2.48 32.39
N LEU A 167 -18.64 2.81 31.94
CA LEU A 167 -18.03 4.09 32.27
C LEU A 167 -18.16 5.07 31.10
N PRO A 168 -18.42 6.36 31.38
CA PRO A 168 -18.25 7.39 30.37
C PRO A 168 -16.77 7.54 30.01
N LEU A 169 -16.46 7.57 28.71
CA LEU A 169 -15.15 7.74 28.17
C LEU A 169 -15.11 9.05 27.39
N PHE A 170 -14.02 9.80 27.56
CA PHE A 170 -13.81 11.06 26.84
C PHE A 170 -12.94 10.82 25.60
N VAL A 171 -13.39 11.30 24.46
CA VAL A 171 -12.59 11.28 23.24
C VAL A 171 -11.49 12.32 23.38
N ILE A 172 -10.21 11.88 23.44
CA ILE A 172 -9.06 12.79 23.44
C ILE A 172 -8.92 13.35 22.04
N GLU A 173 -8.78 12.47 21.07
CA GLU A 173 -8.68 12.84 19.66
C GLU A 173 -9.14 11.69 18.73
N PRO A 174 -9.74 12.01 17.60
CA PRO A 174 -9.93 11.06 16.51
C PRO A 174 -8.59 10.88 15.78
N THR A 175 -8.08 9.65 15.72
CA THR A 175 -6.81 9.39 15.05
C THR A 175 -6.92 9.48 13.52
N SER A 176 -5.78 9.59 12.85
CA SER A 176 -5.69 9.51 11.38
C SER A 176 -5.70 8.06 10.86
N ARG A 177 -6.06 7.08 11.69
CA ARG A 177 -6.07 5.65 11.35
C ARG A 177 -7.49 5.10 11.37
N ALA A 178 -7.76 4.15 10.47
CA ALA A 178 -8.99 3.37 10.47
C ALA A 178 -8.65 1.88 10.46
N ILE A 179 -9.36 1.07 11.25
CA ILE A 179 -9.05 -0.34 11.47
C ILE A 179 -9.72 -1.23 10.42
N SER A 180 -10.91 -0.87 9.94
CA SER A 180 -11.72 -1.76 9.11
C SER A 180 -12.32 -1.06 7.92
N ALA A 181 -12.07 -1.62 6.73
CA ALA A 181 -12.72 -1.20 5.49
C ALA A 181 -14.25 -1.45 5.50
N ALA A 182 -14.71 -2.46 6.21
CA ALA A 182 -16.12 -2.83 6.25
C ALA A 182 -16.97 -1.83 7.06
N ALA A 183 -16.39 -1.22 8.09
CA ALA A 183 -17.08 -0.32 9.00
C ALA A 183 -16.79 1.17 8.75
N GLY A 184 -15.71 1.52 8.01
CA GLY A 184 -15.28 2.91 7.83
C GLY A 184 -14.97 3.61 9.16
N CYS A 185 -14.60 2.83 10.18
CA CYS A 185 -14.47 3.33 11.53
C CYS A 185 -13.09 3.96 11.76
N ARG A 186 -13.08 5.18 12.27
CA ARG A 186 -11.88 5.78 12.84
C ARG A 186 -11.53 5.11 14.16
N ILE A 187 -10.23 5.11 14.46
CA ILE A 187 -9.73 4.84 15.79
C ILE A 187 -9.84 6.12 16.62
N TYR A 188 -10.23 5.99 17.87
CA TYR A 188 -10.33 7.08 18.82
C TYR A 188 -9.45 6.81 20.01
N SER A 189 -8.67 7.82 20.42
CA SER A 189 -7.98 7.78 21.71
C SER A 189 -8.96 8.18 22.80
N LEU A 190 -9.17 7.31 23.79
CA LEU A 190 -10.15 7.49 24.83
C LEU A 190 -9.47 7.64 26.20
N LEU A 191 -10.03 8.51 27.06
CA LEU A 191 -9.64 8.70 28.44
C LEU A 191 -10.79 8.27 29.35
N SER A 192 -10.51 7.44 30.33
CA SER A 192 -11.44 7.10 31.39
C SER A 192 -11.29 8.07 32.57
N SER A 193 -12.38 8.34 33.29
CA SER A 193 -12.36 9.11 34.52
C SER A 193 -11.53 8.46 35.64
N THR A 194 -11.21 7.17 35.51
CA THR A 194 -10.53 6.39 36.58
C THR A 194 -9.09 6.00 36.23
N SER A 195 -8.69 6.05 34.96
CA SER A 195 -7.31 5.79 34.50
C SER A 195 -7.14 6.21 33.05
N PRO A 196 -6.01 6.85 32.70
CA PRO A 196 -5.72 7.10 31.29
C PRO A 196 -5.50 5.77 30.60
N VAL A 197 -6.39 5.41 29.69
CA VAL A 197 -6.26 4.23 28.84
C VAL A 197 -6.19 4.72 27.40
N LEU A 198 -5.02 4.62 26.83
CA LEU A 198 -4.86 4.63 25.38
C LEU A 198 -5.38 3.28 24.87
N SER A 199 -6.67 3.17 24.62
CA SER A 199 -7.22 2.00 23.94
C SER A 199 -7.61 2.40 22.54
N ASP A 200 -7.01 1.72 21.56
CA ASP A 200 -7.48 1.73 20.18
C ASP A 200 -8.86 1.04 20.15
N THR A 201 -9.89 1.79 20.48
CA THR A 201 -11.23 1.22 20.60
C THR A 201 -12.12 1.73 19.49
N LEU A 202 -12.74 0.78 18.82
CA LEU A 202 -13.81 1.01 17.86
C LEU A 202 -15.05 1.55 18.58
N ALA A 203 -15.49 2.71 18.16
CA ALA A 203 -16.79 3.22 18.57
C ALA A 203 -17.89 2.84 17.56
#